data_e75450d27125cd13ed1b6793047e6446
#
_entry.id   e75450d27125cd13ed1b6793047e6446
#
_cell.length_a   1.000
_cell.length_b   1.000
_cell.length_c   1.000
_cell.angle_alpha   90.00
_cell.angle_beta   90.00
_cell.angle_gamma   90.00
#
_symmetry.space_group_name_H-M   'P 1'
#
loop_
_entity.id
_entity.type
_entity.pdbx_description
1 polymer ?
#
loop_
_entity_poly.entity_id
_entity_poly.type
_entity_poly.pdbx_seq_one_letter_code
_entity_poly.pdbx_strand_id
1 'polypeptide(L)'
;AVETGKLCPTGWHVPSDAEWTILIDHLTANGACGILYQAIKSTTGWINPHDGTSANGTNDFGWNGVPGGWRDANWSFGAAPGTFGIYWTSNEESNEDAGCRIINLVNIPYYTRIKRFGYSVRCLRD
;
A
#
# COMPACT_ATOMS: atom_id res chain seq x y z
N ALA A 1 -14.55 -5.62 -5.87
CA ALA A 1 -14.97 -4.81 -4.71
C ALA A 1 -14.66 -3.32 -4.94
N VAL A 2 -13.48 -2.98 -5.46
CA VAL A 2 -13.09 -1.58 -5.74
C VAL A 2 -14.04 -0.93 -6.76
N GLU A 3 -14.44 -1.66 -7.79
CA GLU A 3 -15.31 -1.21 -8.87
C GLU A 3 -16.76 -0.86 -8.43
N THR A 4 -17.21 -1.36 -7.32
CA THR A 4 -18.59 -1.13 -6.87
C THR A 4 -18.82 0.24 -6.27
N GLY A 5 -17.79 1.02 -6.02
CA GLY A 5 -17.87 2.30 -5.31
C GLY A 5 -18.40 2.20 -3.87
N LYS A 6 -18.54 0.95 -3.34
CA LYS A 6 -19.12 0.68 -2.01
C LYS A 6 -18.10 0.30 -0.96
N LEU A 7 -16.82 0.25 -1.33
CA LEU A 7 -15.76 -0.18 -0.42
C LEU A 7 -15.41 0.91 0.60
N CYS A 8 -15.43 2.16 0.17
CA CYS A 8 -15.18 3.30 1.04
C CYS A 8 -16.50 3.93 1.53
N PRO A 9 -16.50 4.59 2.70
CA PRO A 9 -17.66 5.34 3.17
C PRO A 9 -18.06 6.47 2.22
N THR A 10 -19.27 6.98 2.35
CA THR A 10 -19.72 8.16 1.59
C THR A 10 -18.79 9.35 1.82
N GLY A 11 -18.39 10.03 0.75
CA GLY A 11 -17.40 11.11 0.78
C GLY A 11 -15.96 10.64 0.85
N TRP A 12 -15.72 9.34 0.55
CA TRP A 12 -14.41 8.74 0.47
C TRP A 12 -14.31 7.81 -0.73
N HIS A 13 -13.13 7.68 -1.32
CA HIS A 13 -12.88 6.79 -2.45
C HIS A 13 -11.58 6.01 -2.29
N VAL A 14 -11.41 4.96 -3.11
CA VAL A 14 -10.14 4.25 -3.25
C VAL A 14 -9.22 5.12 -4.11
N PRO A 15 -8.03 5.51 -3.61
CA PRO A 15 -7.15 6.41 -4.36
C PRO A 15 -6.68 5.80 -5.67
N SER A 16 -6.59 6.65 -6.70
CA SER A 16 -5.94 6.33 -7.96
C SER A 16 -4.41 6.34 -7.82
N ASP A 17 -3.72 5.80 -8.80
CA ASP A 17 -2.25 5.87 -8.85
C ASP A 17 -1.74 7.31 -8.96
N ALA A 18 -2.48 8.18 -9.64
CA ALA A 18 -2.16 9.60 -9.71
C ALA A 18 -2.21 10.27 -8.32
N GLU A 19 -3.18 9.95 -7.50
CA GLU A 19 -3.28 10.46 -6.12
C GLU A 19 -2.20 9.89 -5.22
N TRP A 20 -1.82 8.62 -5.39
CA TRP A 20 -0.62 8.07 -4.75
C TRP A 20 0.65 8.84 -5.16
N THR A 21 0.78 9.20 -6.43
CA THR A 21 1.91 9.99 -6.91
C THR A 21 1.94 11.37 -6.28
N ILE A 22 0.79 12.06 -6.16
CA ILE A 22 0.68 13.35 -5.46
C ILE A 22 1.15 13.22 -4.00
N LEU A 23 0.73 12.16 -3.30
CA LEU A 23 1.20 11.88 -1.93
C LEU A 23 2.72 11.72 -1.89
N ILE A 24 3.28 10.88 -2.76
CA ILE A 24 4.72 10.59 -2.83
C ILE A 24 5.52 11.86 -3.10
N ASP A 25 5.09 12.68 -4.04
CA ASP A 25 5.74 13.93 -4.40
C ASP A 25 5.69 14.93 -3.23
N HIS A 26 4.54 15.04 -2.56
CA HIS A 26 4.39 15.89 -1.38
C HIS A 26 5.33 15.47 -0.25
N LEU A 27 5.39 14.19 0.07
CA LEU A 27 6.25 13.66 1.13
C LEU A 27 7.74 13.86 0.79
N THR A 28 8.11 13.64 -0.46
CA THR A 28 9.49 13.85 -0.95
C THR A 28 9.89 15.32 -0.84
N ALA A 29 9.02 16.23 -1.22
CA ALA A 29 9.27 17.68 -1.12
C ALA A 29 9.35 18.16 0.34
N ASN A 30 8.75 17.45 1.28
CA ASN A 30 8.74 17.79 2.71
C ASN A 30 9.75 16.99 3.56
N GLY A 31 10.80 16.46 2.94
CA GLY A 31 11.94 15.89 3.65
C GLY A 31 12.02 14.37 3.69
N ALA A 32 11.09 13.66 3.05
CA ALA A 32 11.15 12.19 2.96
C ALA A 32 12.07 11.67 1.83
N CYS A 33 12.91 12.53 1.26
CA CYS A 33 13.81 12.16 0.16
C CYS A 33 14.75 11.00 0.57
N GLY A 34 14.71 9.90 -0.17
CA GLY A 34 15.54 8.71 0.08
C GLY A 34 15.05 7.80 1.22
N ILE A 35 14.08 8.24 2.04
CA ILE A 35 13.52 7.48 3.17
C ILE A 35 12.00 7.40 3.15
N LEU A 36 11.38 7.69 2.00
CA LEU A 36 9.93 7.77 1.85
C LEU A 36 9.19 6.55 2.43
N TYR A 37 9.69 5.35 2.12
CA TYR A 37 9.10 4.10 2.60
C TYR A 37 9.16 3.97 4.14
N GLN A 38 10.17 4.55 4.81
CA GLN A 38 10.26 4.58 6.28
C GLN A 38 9.31 5.63 6.85
N ALA A 39 9.24 6.81 6.25
CA ALA A 39 8.45 7.93 6.73
C ALA A 39 6.94 7.66 6.78
N ILE A 40 6.43 6.75 5.92
CA ILE A 40 5.00 6.39 5.89
C ILE A 40 4.66 5.06 6.58
N LYS A 41 5.64 4.21 6.89
CA LYS A 41 5.40 2.98 7.63
C LYS A 41 5.04 3.26 9.09
N SER A 42 4.21 2.38 9.66
CA SER A 42 3.97 2.33 11.11
C SER A 42 5.26 2.07 11.89
N THR A 43 5.29 2.51 13.13
CA THR A 43 6.42 2.32 14.06
C THR A 43 6.50 0.90 14.63
N THR A 44 5.56 0.03 14.25
CA THR A 44 5.48 -1.36 14.70
C THR A 44 5.01 -2.30 13.59
N GLY A 45 5.31 -3.58 13.72
CA GLY A 45 4.76 -4.66 12.91
C GLY A 45 5.53 -4.99 11.64
N TRP A 46 6.54 -4.20 11.26
CA TRP A 46 7.36 -4.46 10.08
C TRP A 46 8.56 -5.33 10.40
N ILE A 47 8.79 -6.33 9.55
CA ILE A 47 9.87 -7.32 9.66
C ILE A 47 10.66 -7.31 8.34
N ASN A 48 11.98 -7.33 8.46
CA ASN A 48 12.86 -7.53 7.32
C ASN A 48 12.76 -9.00 6.85
N PRO A 49 12.35 -9.28 5.61
CA PRO A 49 12.17 -10.65 5.13
C PRO A 49 13.48 -11.43 4.97
N HIS A 50 14.64 -10.77 5.01
CA HIS A 50 15.94 -11.42 4.82
C HIS A 50 16.52 -11.97 6.11
N ASP A 51 16.29 -11.30 7.24
CA ASP A 51 16.93 -11.64 8.51
C ASP A 51 16.00 -11.65 9.72
N GLY A 52 14.71 -11.30 9.52
CA GLY A 52 13.70 -11.27 10.58
C GLY A 52 13.84 -10.10 11.56
N THR A 53 14.76 -9.19 11.33
CA THR A 53 14.93 -8.00 12.19
C THR A 53 13.78 -7.00 12.00
N SER A 54 13.68 -6.02 12.91
CA SER A 54 12.70 -4.93 12.78
C SER A 54 12.99 -4.09 11.53
N ALA A 55 11.95 -3.86 10.72
CA ALA A 55 11.96 -2.97 9.57
C ALA A 55 10.89 -1.87 9.70
N ASN A 56 10.57 -1.49 10.92
CA ASN A 56 9.59 -0.47 11.25
C ASN A 56 9.94 0.89 10.62
N GLY A 57 8.91 1.68 10.37
CA GLY A 57 9.05 3.06 9.93
C GLY A 57 9.10 4.05 11.08
N THR A 58 9.14 5.32 10.71
CA THR A 58 9.14 6.46 11.63
C THR A 58 7.76 7.11 11.76
N ASN A 59 6.89 6.87 10.76
CA ASN A 59 5.56 7.46 10.66
C ASN A 59 5.55 9.00 10.77
N ASP A 60 6.57 9.65 10.20
CA ASP A 60 6.81 11.11 10.34
C ASP A 60 5.64 11.96 9.87
N PHE A 61 4.85 11.46 8.94
CA PHE A 61 3.71 12.17 8.34
C PHE A 61 2.34 11.63 8.80
N GLY A 62 2.30 10.75 9.79
CA GLY A 62 1.05 10.22 10.34
C GLY A 62 0.27 9.30 9.39
N TRP A 63 0.87 8.87 8.27
CA TRP A 63 0.20 7.96 7.32
C TRP A 63 -0.02 6.58 7.91
N ASN A 64 0.88 6.11 8.77
CA ASN A 64 0.77 4.90 9.57
C ASN A 64 0.50 3.64 8.74
N GLY A 65 1.29 3.40 7.70
CA GLY A 65 1.18 2.23 6.83
C GLY A 65 1.51 0.94 7.55
N VAL A 66 0.56 0.01 7.59
CA VAL A 66 0.73 -1.29 8.24
C VAL A 66 1.07 -2.37 7.22
N PRO A 67 1.90 -3.37 7.58
CA PRO A 67 2.31 -4.44 6.69
C PRO A 67 1.27 -5.58 6.66
N GLY A 68 0.12 -5.32 6.04
CA GLY A 68 -1.01 -6.26 5.99
C GLY A 68 -0.76 -7.52 5.16
N GLY A 69 0.35 -7.59 4.40
CA GLY A 69 0.60 -8.70 3.49
C GLY A 69 -0.42 -8.80 2.37
N TRP A 70 -0.65 -10.01 1.90
CA TRP A 70 -1.67 -10.29 0.88
C TRP A 70 -2.23 -11.71 0.98
N ARG A 71 -3.37 -11.92 0.34
CA ARG A 71 -3.95 -13.23 0.09
C ARG A 71 -3.99 -13.51 -1.40
N ASP A 72 -3.56 -14.70 -1.83
CA ASP A 72 -3.57 -15.09 -3.22
C ASP A 72 -4.98 -15.51 -3.71
N ALA A 73 -5.08 -15.85 -5.01
CA ALA A 73 -6.33 -16.27 -5.62
C ALA A 73 -6.87 -17.61 -5.09
N ASN A 74 -6.03 -18.40 -4.43
CA ASN A 74 -6.38 -19.69 -3.80
C ASN A 74 -6.70 -19.56 -2.31
N TRP A 75 -6.87 -18.33 -1.81
CA TRP A 75 -7.19 -18.01 -0.42
C TRP A 75 -6.05 -18.27 0.58
N SER A 76 -4.85 -18.58 0.10
CA SER A 76 -3.66 -18.71 0.92
C SER A 76 -3.07 -17.34 1.22
N PHE A 77 -2.59 -17.14 2.43
CA PHE A 77 -1.81 -15.94 2.74
C PHE A 77 -0.44 -16.07 2.08
N GLY A 78 -0.10 -15.08 1.26
CA GLY A 78 1.24 -14.92 0.69
C GLY A 78 2.27 -14.55 1.76
N ALA A 79 3.48 -14.16 1.35
CA ALA A 79 4.63 -13.93 2.24
C ALA A 79 4.28 -13.44 3.64
N ALA A 80 5.11 -13.84 4.60
CA ALA A 80 4.90 -13.62 6.03
C ALA A 80 4.30 -12.24 6.35
N PRO A 81 3.24 -12.19 7.15
CA PRO A 81 2.72 -10.92 7.65
C PRO A 81 3.87 -10.09 8.24
N GLY A 82 3.87 -8.81 7.98
CA GLY A 82 4.92 -7.92 8.46
C GLY A 82 5.94 -7.49 7.40
N THR A 83 5.99 -8.11 6.23
CA THR A 83 7.04 -7.81 5.24
C THR A 83 6.63 -6.79 4.17
N PHE A 84 5.36 -6.75 3.80
CA PHE A 84 4.82 -5.88 2.76
C PHE A 84 3.51 -5.23 3.18
N GLY A 85 3.34 -3.96 2.82
CA GLY A 85 2.05 -3.29 2.79
C GLY A 85 1.61 -3.13 1.35
N ILE A 86 0.58 -3.85 0.91
CA ILE A 86 0.08 -3.80 -0.46
C ILE A 86 -1.31 -3.20 -0.46
N TYR A 87 -1.49 -2.17 -1.28
CA TYR A 87 -2.72 -1.38 -1.33
C TYR A 87 -3.25 -1.31 -2.75
N TRP A 88 -4.53 -1.67 -2.94
CA TRP A 88 -5.21 -1.46 -4.20
C TRP A 88 -5.29 0.03 -4.55
N THR A 89 -5.14 0.34 -5.82
CA THR A 89 -5.57 1.62 -6.41
C THR A 89 -6.91 1.44 -7.12
N SER A 90 -7.55 2.54 -7.50
CA SER A 90 -8.77 2.50 -8.31
C SER A 90 -8.49 2.31 -9.81
N ASN A 91 -7.23 2.21 -10.21
CA ASN A 91 -6.86 1.96 -11.61
C ASN A 91 -7.23 0.55 -12.03
N GLU A 92 -8.09 0.44 -13.03
CA GLU A 92 -8.38 -0.80 -13.73
C GLU A 92 -7.47 -0.90 -14.95
N GLU A 93 -6.71 -2.00 -15.05
CA GLU A 93 -5.77 -2.21 -16.15
C GLU A 93 -6.36 -3.15 -17.22
N SER A 94 -7.21 -4.07 -16.79
CA SER A 94 -7.95 -4.99 -17.65
C SER A 94 -9.17 -5.56 -16.92
N ASN A 95 -9.94 -6.42 -17.58
CA ASN A 95 -11.05 -7.14 -16.92
C ASN A 95 -10.57 -7.99 -15.73
N GLU A 96 -9.33 -8.48 -15.76
CA GLU A 96 -8.78 -9.38 -14.76
C GLU A 96 -7.77 -8.70 -13.80
N ASP A 97 -7.19 -7.57 -14.19
CA ASP A 97 -6.09 -6.92 -13.49
C ASP A 97 -6.42 -5.51 -13.02
N ALA A 98 -5.86 -5.14 -11.90
CA ALA A 98 -5.94 -3.78 -11.34
C ALA A 98 -4.58 -3.34 -10.79
N GLY A 99 -4.43 -2.03 -10.64
CA GLY A 99 -3.23 -1.41 -10.10
C GLY A 99 -3.13 -1.53 -8.59
N CYS A 100 -1.90 -1.66 -8.08
CA CYS A 100 -1.62 -1.60 -6.65
C CYS A 100 -0.28 -0.92 -6.37
N ARG A 101 -0.14 -0.33 -5.19
CA ARG A 101 1.11 0.19 -4.65
C ARG A 101 1.63 -0.73 -3.54
N ILE A 102 2.93 -0.99 -3.56
CA ILE A 102 3.59 -1.88 -2.60
C ILE A 102 4.58 -1.07 -1.76
N ILE A 103 4.35 -0.98 -0.46
CA ILE A 103 5.34 -0.46 0.47
C ILE A 103 6.25 -1.63 0.85
N ASN A 104 7.53 -1.53 0.55
CA ASN A 104 8.54 -2.53 0.86
C ASN A 104 9.72 -1.93 1.65
N LEU A 105 10.92 -2.54 1.59
CA LEU A 105 12.11 -2.09 2.32
C LEU A 105 12.83 -0.91 1.67
N VAL A 106 12.54 -0.58 0.41
CA VAL A 106 13.35 0.37 -0.36
C VAL A 106 12.54 1.43 -1.12
N ASN A 107 11.28 1.13 -1.48
CA ASN A 107 10.48 2.05 -2.29
C ASN A 107 8.96 1.74 -2.21
N ILE A 108 8.18 2.47 -3.01
CA ILE A 108 6.72 2.32 -3.11
C ILE A 108 6.33 2.17 -4.59
N PRO A 109 6.70 1.07 -5.24
CA PRO A 109 6.43 0.88 -6.66
C PRO A 109 4.96 0.62 -6.96
N TYR A 110 4.56 0.95 -8.19
CA TYR A 110 3.30 0.56 -8.79
C TYR A 110 3.43 -0.79 -9.49
N TYR A 111 2.41 -1.63 -9.35
CA TYR A 111 2.29 -2.91 -10.05
C TYR A 111 0.87 -3.18 -10.49
N THR A 112 0.73 -3.99 -11.52
CA THR A 112 -0.53 -4.59 -11.95
C THR A 112 -0.65 -5.99 -11.39
N ARG A 113 -1.82 -6.34 -10.86
CA ARG A 113 -2.08 -7.63 -10.21
C ARG A 113 -3.50 -8.11 -10.46
N ILE A 114 -3.67 -9.43 -10.45
CA ILE A 114 -4.97 -10.10 -10.63
C ILE A 114 -5.95 -9.64 -9.54
N LYS A 115 -7.14 -9.19 -9.94
CA LYS A 115 -8.19 -8.67 -9.05
C LYS A 115 -8.68 -9.66 -7.98
N ARG A 116 -8.40 -10.96 -8.17
CA ARG A 116 -8.74 -12.00 -7.19
C ARG A 116 -7.79 -12.07 -5.99
N PHE A 117 -6.69 -11.33 -6.01
CA PHE A 117 -5.84 -11.18 -4.83
C PHE A 117 -6.51 -10.29 -3.78
N GLY A 118 -6.24 -10.59 -2.51
CA GLY A 118 -6.69 -9.78 -1.38
C GLY A 118 -5.56 -8.87 -0.92
N TYR A 119 -5.71 -7.56 -1.15
CA TYR A 119 -4.80 -6.51 -0.69
C TYR A 119 -5.56 -5.54 0.21
N SER A 120 -4.80 -4.75 0.96
CA SER A 120 -5.36 -3.69 1.78
C SER A 120 -5.98 -2.59 0.92
N VAL A 121 -6.91 -1.84 1.50
CA VAL A 121 -7.45 -0.61 0.92
C VAL A 121 -7.32 0.49 1.95
N ARG A 122 -6.93 1.65 1.48
CA ARG A 122 -6.95 2.88 2.27
C ARG A 122 -7.74 3.93 1.51
N CYS A 123 -8.89 4.28 2.04
CA CYS A 123 -9.74 5.29 1.42
C CYS A 123 -9.15 6.69 1.61
N LEU A 124 -9.33 7.53 0.60
CA LEU A 124 -8.99 8.94 0.59
C LEU A 124 -10.30 9.74 0.67
N ARG A 125 -10.28 10.85 1.38
CA ARG A 125 -11.42 11.75 1.47
C ARG A 125 -11.54 12.58 0.19
N ASP A 126 -12.77 12.73 -0.32
CA ASP A 126 -13.11 13.53 -1.50
C ASP A 126 -12.82 15.02 -1.29
#